data_448c90604d8cb38f42985a1db5190557
#
_entry.id   448c90604d8cb38f42985a1db5190557
#
_cell.length_a   1.000
_cell.length_b   1.000
_cell.length_c   1.000
_cell.angle_alpha   90.00
_cell.angle_beta   90.00
_cell.angle_gamma   90.00
#
_symmetry.space_group_name_H-M   'P 1'
#
loop_
_entity.id
_entity.type
_entity.pdbx_description
1 polymer ?
#
loop_
_entity_poly.entity_id
_entity_poly.type
_entity_poly.pdbx_seq_one_letter_code
_entity_poly.pdbx_strand_id
1 'polypeptide(L)'
;SGTQDGREIGAKLADREINKSPEKRQEILMTVVSQYGKVLAAHKGIDVEVGRFKQEDMVRIIKEKHIILILDASHPYAAIVSETARSACKEAGIDYVRFERPEISLPYYDKLYHAKDEFEAAGMAGKLGKSVLLTTGSKTLSAFVHSEALKGKKIWARVLPVSGVIKLCEDLGMKAKHILAIQGPFSYEMNLAMIRDYKADVMVTKNSGLVGGSDTKLRAAMDAGISVIIIDKPAADLSGFPVFSTQQDILDYMEEYYGFY
;
A
#
# COMPACT_ATOMS: atom_id res chain seq x y z
N SER A 1 8.46 -6.21 -3.14
CA SER A 1 7.33 -5.47 -2.51
C SER A 1 7.82 -4.30 -1.66
N GLY A 2 7.24 -3.12 -1.83
CA GLY A 2 7.58 -1.94 -1.02
C GLY A 2 6.85 -1.85 0.33
N THR A 3 6.00 -2.82 0.67
CA THR A 3 5.26 -2.86 1.94
C THR A 3 6.15 -3.31 3.10
N GLN A 4 5.76 -2.97 4.32
CA GLN A 4 6.44 -3.44 5.52
C GLN A 4 6.41 -4.97 5.60
N ASP A 5 5.22 -5.59 5.44
CA ASP A 5 5.09 -7.05 5.47
C ASP A 5 5.97 -7.74 4.44
N GLY A 6 5.99 -7.22 3.20
CA GLY A 6 6.83 -7.82 2.15
C GLY A 6 8.32 -7.76 2.48
N ARG A 7 8.78 -6.69 3.14
CA ARG A 7 10.18 -6.60 3.61
C ARG A 7 10.44 -7.55 4.76
N GLU A 8 9.54 -7.64 5.73
CA GLU A 8 9.67 -8.54 6.88
C GLU A 8 9.65 -10.01 6.47
N ILE A 9 8.73 -10.41 5.59
CA ILE A 9 8.67 -11.78 5.05
C ILE A 9 9.96 -12.08 4.28
N GLY A 10 10.39 -11.18 3.38
CA GLY A 10 11.63 -11.37 2.63
C GLY A 10 12.85 -11.50 3.52
N ALA A 11 12.97 -10.67 4.56
CA ALA A 11 14.06 -10.73 5.54
C ALA A 11 14.08 -12.08 6.29
N LYS A 12 12.92 -12.54 6.79
CA LYS A 12 12.80 -13.82 7.48
C LYS A 12 13.16 -15.01 6.58
N LEU A 13 12.76 -14.98 5.30
CA LEU A 13 13.15 -16.00 4.32
C LEU A 13 14.64 -15.95 4.06
N ALA A 14 15.23 -14.76 3.89
CA ALA A 14 16.67 -14.61 3.67
C ALA A 14 17.50 -15.10 4.88
N ASP A 15 17.05 -14.81 6.11
CA ASP A 15 17.71 -15.27 7.33
C ASP A 15 17.76 -16.80 7.42
N ARG A 16 16.73 -17.50 6.95
CA ARG A 16 16.72 -18.96 6.86
C ARG A 16 17.75 -19.48 5.85
N GLU A 17 17.91 -18.79 4.73
CA GLU A 17 18.81 -19.19 3.64
C GLU A 17 20.29 -18.90 3.93
N ILE A 18 20.61 -17.83 4.66
CA ILE A 18 21.98 -17.40 4.93
C ILE A 18 22.81 -18.50 5.62
N ASN A 19 22.18 -19.34 6.44
CA ASN A 19 22.83 -20.41 7.19
C ASN A 19 23.03 -21.70 6.40
N LYS A 20 22.47 -21.81 5.17
CA LYS A 20 22.67 -22.97 4.30
C LYS A 20 24.00 -22.87 3.55
N SER A 21 24.52 -24.02 3.08
CA SER A 21 25.63 -24.02 2.15
C SER A 21 25.27 -23.30 0.83
N PRO A 22 26.22 -22.62 0.17
CA PRO A 22 25.93 -21.80 -1.01
C PRO A 22 25.15 -22.54 -2.11
N GLU A 23 25.42 -23.82 -2.32
CA GLU A 23 24.81 -24.64 -3.37
C GLU A 23 23.34 -24.99 -3.08
N LYS A 24 22.88 -24.81 -1.82
CA LYS A 24 21.52 -25.10 -1.37
C LYS A 24 20.69 -23.86 -1.10
N ARG A 25 21.27 -22.66 -1.23
CA ARG A 25 20.57 -21.41 -0.98
C ARG A 25 19.60 -21.09 -2.09
N GLN A 26 18.39 -20.70 -1.68
CA GLN A 26 17.44 -20.03 -2.57
C GLN A 26 17.80 -18.54 -2.66
N GLU A 27 17.82 -18.00 -3.86
CA GLU A 27 18.04 -16.57 -4.07
C GLU A 27 16.72 -15.80 -3.95
N ILE A 28 16.77 -14.65 -3.30
CA ILE A 28 15.61 -13.81 -3.10
C ILE A 28 15.82 -12.48 -3.82
N LEU A 29 14.96 -12.22 -4.81
CA LEU A 29 14.87 -10.95 -5.51
C LEU A 29 13.66 -10.15 -5.03
N MET A 30 13.88 -8.97 -4.49
CA MET A 30 12.81 -8.07 -4.12
C MET A 30 12.70 -6.91 -5.10
N THR A 31 11.51 -6.64 -5.61
CA THR A 31 11.26 -5.49 -6.49
C THR A 31 10.58 -4.35 -5.71
N VAL A 32 11.05 -3.13 -5.92
CA VAL A 32 10.51 -1.91 -5.32
C VAL A 32 10.40 -0.79 -6.36
N VAL A 33 9.57 0.22 -6.12
CA VAL A 33 9.29 1.28 -7.10
C VAL A 33 10.17 2.53 -6.95
N SER A 34 11.04 2.61 -5.93
CA SER A 34 11.84 3.81 -5.66
C SER A 34 13.16 3.48 -4.98
N GLN A 35 14.14 4.39 -5.10
CA GLN A 35 15.42 4.28 -4.38
C GLN A 35 15.22 4.26 -2.86
N TYR A 36 14.27 5.05 -2.35
CA TYR A 36 13.91 4.99 -0.94
C TYR A 36 13.39 3.59 -0.54
N GLY A 37 12.55 2.98 -1.37
CA GLY A 37 12.12 1.59 -1.19
C GLY A 37 13.29 0.60 -1.18
N LYS A 38 14.31 0.81 -2.02
CA LYS A 38 15.54 0.00 -2.05
C LYS A 38 16.30 0.08 -0.73
N VAL A 39 16.48 1.29 -0.19
CA VAL A 39 17.14 1.48 1.12
C VAL A 39 16.38 0.75 2.23
N LEU A 40 15.05 0.83 2.25
CA LEU A 40 14.23 0.15 3.25
C LEU A 40 14.20 -1.38 3.09
N ALA A 41 14.39 -1.88 1.88
CA ALA A 41 14.38 -3.31 1.56
C ALA A 41 15.76 -3.97 1.65
N ALA A 42 16.82 -3.17 1.88
CA ALA A 42 18.17 -3.66 1.97
C ALA A 42 18.31 -4.64 3.14
N HIS A 43 18.65 -5.89 2.83
CA HIS A 43 18.89 -6.95 3.80
C HIS A 43 19.93 -7.92 3.22
N LYS A 44 20.74 -8.54 4.09
CA LYS A 44 21.70 -9.54 3.64
C LYS A 44 20.96 -10.74 3.06
N GLY A 45 21.35 -11.18 1.87
CA GLY A 45 20.71 -12.30 1.16
C GLY A 45 19.49 -11.90 0.32
N ILE A 46 19.22 -10.60 0.17
CA ILE A 46 18.18 -10.10 -0.72
C ILE A 46 18.79 -9.20 -1.79
N ASP A 47 18.59 -9.54 -3.05
CA ASP A 47 18.81 -8.63 -4.16
C ASP A 47 17.62 -7.69 -4.33
N VAL A 48 17.87 -6.39 -4.52
CA VAL A 48 16.79 -5.41 -4.66
C VAL A 48 16.87 -4.69 -5.99
N GLU A 49 15.84 -4.87 -6.81
CA GLU A 49 15.67 -4.13 -8.07
C GLU A 49 14.63 -3.01 -7.93
N VAL A 50 14.96 -1.86 -8.55
CA VAL A 50 14.10 -0.68 -8.54
C VAL A 50 13.48 -0.48 -9.91
N GLY A 51 12.16 -0.51 -9.98
CA GLY A 51 11.45 -0.29 -11.23
C GLY A 51 9.94 -0.38 -11.11
N ARG A 52 9.27 0.07 -12.16
CA ARG A 52 7.87 -0.23 -12.43
C ARG A 52 7.84 -1.19 -13.60
N PHE A 53 7.78 -2.48 -13.27
CA PHE A 53 7.85 -3.54 -14.26
C PHE A 53 6.50 -3.77 -14.92
N LYS A 54 6.49 -3.78 -16.24
CA LYS A 54 5.37 -4.29 -17.04
C LYS A 54 5.41 -5.81 -17.08
N GLN A 55 4.39 -6.43 -17.64
CA GLN A 55 4.32 -7.89 -17.74
C GLN A 55 5.54 -8.47 -18.49
N GLU A 56 5.90 -7.88 -19.61
CA GLU A 56 7.04 -8.33 -20.43
C GLU A 56 8.37 -8.24 -19.65
N ASP A 57 8.55 -7.18 -18.85
CA ASP A 57 9.72 -7.02 -17.99
C ASP A 57 9.77 -8.11 -16.92
N MET A 58 8.63 -8.40 -16.27
CA MET A 58 8.55 -9.46 -15.26
C MET A 58 8.83 -10.83 -15.86
N VAL A 59 8.25 -11.15 -17.02
CA VAL A 59 8.50 -12.43 -17.72
C VAL A 59 9.97 -12.56 -18.09
N ARG A 60 10.60 -11.48 -18.57
CA ARG A 60 12.03 -11.47 -18.88
C ARG A 60 12.87 -11.77 -17.64
N ILE A 61 12.64 -11.04 -16.54
CA ILE A 61 13.36 -11.24 -15.26
C ILE A 61 13.15 -12.65 -14.72
N ILE A 62 11.93 -13.19 -14.80
CA ILE A 62 11.63 -14.58 -14.39
C ILE A 62 12.53 -15.55 -15.15
N LYS A 63 12.62 -15.41 -16.46
CA LYS A 63 13.43 -16.32 -17.31
C LYS A 63 14.94 -16.13 -17.11
N GLU A 64 15.42 -14.90 -17.07
CA GLU A 64 16.85 -14.57 -16.92
C GLU A 64 17.41 -14.99 -15.56
N LYS A 65 16.60 -14.86 -14.51
CA LYS A 65 17.01 -15.19 -13.12
C LYS A 65 16.48 -16.55 -12.64
N HIS A 66 15.88 -17.35 -13.52
CA HIS A 66 15.32 -18.67 -13.19
C HIS A 66 14.38 -18.64 -11.98
N ILE A 67 13.53 -17.64 -11.89
CA ILE A 67 12.58 -17.49 -10.79
C ILE A 67 11.52 -18.59 -10.89
N ILE A 68 11.24 -19.26 -9.78
CA ILE A 68 10.27 -20.36 -9.69
C ILE A 68 8.94 -19.94 -9.07
N LEU A 69 8.92 -18.79 -8.37
CA LEU A 69 7.76 -18.31 -7.63
C LEU A 69 7.77 -16.79 -7.54
N ILE A 70 6.62 -16.17 -7.65
CA ILE A 70 6.41 -14.80 -7.20
C ILE A 70 5.56 -14.77 -5.92
N LEU A 71 6.14 -14.28 -4.81
CA LEU A 71 5.42 -13.93 -3.60
C LEU A 71 5.00 -12.46 -3.67
N ASP A 72 3.72 -12.22 -3.93
CA ASP A 72 3.15 -10.87 -4.01
C ASP A 72 2.63 -10.40 -2.65
N ALA A 73 3.42 -9.62 -1.96
CA ALA A 73 3.04 -8.88 -0.76
C ALA A 73 2.86 -7.38 -1.04
N SER A 74 2.39 -7.02 -2.23
CA SER A 74 2.07 -5.64 -2.59
C SER A 74 0.93 -5.09 -1.74
N HIS A 75 0.87 -3.76 -1.66
CA HIS A 75 -0.21 -3.09 -0.92
C HIS A 75 -1.59 -3.53 -1.48
N PRO A 76 -2.60 -3.79 -0.64
CA PRO A 76 -3.92 -4.29 -1.08
C PRO A 76 -4.58 -3.45 -2.19
N TYR A 77 -4.27 -2.15 -2.24
CA TYR A 77 -4.75 -1.22 -3.29
C TYR A 77 -3.84 -1.13 -4.52
N ALA A 78 -2.85 -1.99 -4.66
CA ALA A 78 -1.96 -2.03 -5.82
C ALA A 78 -2.43 -3.09 -6.85
N ALA A 79 -3.71 -3.10 -7.20
CA ALA A 79 -4.34 -4.10 -8.05
C ALA A 79 -3.61 -4.32 -9.38
N ILE A 80 -3.17 -3.24 -10.04
CA ILE A 80 -2.44 -3.32 -11.32
C ILE A 80 -1.14 -4.14 -11.17
N VAL A 81 -0.37 -3.93 -10.11
CA VAL A 81 0.88 -4.66 -9.88
C VAL A 81 0.62 -6.15 -9.65
N SER A 82 -0.39 -6.46 -8.84
CA SER A 82 -0.78 -7.85 -8.56
C SER A 82 -1.30 -8.56 -9.81
N GLU A 83 -2.10 -7.88 -10.64
CA GLU A 83 -2.57 -8.42 -11.91
C GLU A 83 -1.41 -8.67 -12.88
N THR A 84 -0.50 -7.70 -13.02
CA THR A 84 0.70 -7.84 -13.84
C THR A 84 1.55 -9.02 -13.40
N ALA A 85 1.74 -9.20 -12.08
CA ALA A 85 2.51 -10.31 -11.54
C ALA A 85 1.85 -11.67 -11.82
N ARG A 86 0.52 -11.79 -11.63
CA ARG A 86 -0.23 -13.01 -11.95
C ARG A 86 -0.14 -13.38 -13.42
N SER A 87 -0.33 -12.38 -14.29
CA SER A 87 -0.24 -12.58 -15.75
C SER A 87 1.16 -13.03 -16.16
N ALA A 88 2.20 -12.44 -15.57
CA ALA A 88 3.59 -12.83 -15.82
C ALA A 88 3.89 -14.26 -15.34
N CYS A 89 3.41 -14.64 -14.16
CA CYS A 89 3.54 -16.02 -13.65
C CYS A 89 2.86 -17.03 -14.57
N LYS A 90 1.63 -16.74 -15.00
CA LYS A 90 0.88 -17.61 -15.92
C LYS A 90 1.61 -17.77 -17.25
N GLU A 91 2.16 -16.70 -17.82
CA GLU A 91 2.91 -16.72 -19.07
C GLU A 91 4.24 -17.45 -18.96
N ALA A 92 4.93 -17.30 -17.82
CA ALA A 92 6.22 -17.95 -17.56
C ALA A 92 6.09 -19.39 -17.05
N GLY A 93 4.89 -19.84 -16.66
CA GLY A 93 4.65 -21.18 -16.12
C GLY A 93 5.23 -21.39 -14.72
N ILE A 94 5.20 -20.36 -13.87
CA ILE A 94 5.69 -20.40 -12.48
C ILE A 94 4.57 -20.12 -11.49
N ASP A 95 4.81 -20.40 -10.22
CA ASP A 95 3.84 -20.21 -9.16
C ASP A 95 3.66 -18.74 -8.77
N TYR A 96 2.45 -18.43 -8.33
CA TYR A 96 2.09 -17.15 -7.74
C TYR A 96 1.44 -17.38 -6.37
N VAL A 97 1.94 -16.69 -5.36
CA VAL A 97 1.43 -16.72 -3.99
C VAL A 97 1.11 -15.29 -3.55
N ARG A 98 -0.01 -15.09 -2.88
CA ARG A 98 -0.45 -13.79 -2.39
C ARG A 98 -0.39 -13.71 -0.86
N PHE A 99 0.29 -12.69 -0.36
CA PHE A 99 0.09 -12.23 1.01
C PHE A 99 -0.91 -11.09 1.04
N GLU A 100 -1.97 -11.24 1.80
CA GLU A 100 -3.00 -10.22 1.91
C GLU A 100 -3.36 -9.97 3.38
N ARG A 101 -3.05 -8.78 3.89
CA ARG A 101 -3.40 -8.40 5.26
C ARG A 101 -4.89 -8.53 5.49
N PRO A 102 -5.29 -9.01 6.68
CA PRO A 102 -6.68 -8.90 7.09
C PRO A 102 -7.08 -7.41 7.15
N GLU A 103 -8.26 -7.12 6.66
CA GLU A 103 -8.89 -5.82 6.91
C GLU A 103 -9.33 -5.75 8.37
N ILE A 104 -9.29 -4.57 8.95
CA ILE A 104 -9.92 -4.36 10.26
C ILE A 104 -11.43 -4.27 10.08
N SER A 105 -12.15 -4.86 11.01
CA SER A 105 -13.58 -4.62 11.12
C SER A 105 -13.83 -3.14 11.37
N LEU A 106 -14.65 -2.53 10.53
CA LEU A 106 -14.99 -1.13 10.69
C LEU A 106 -16.02 -0.99 11.82
N PRO A 107 -15.82 -0.04 12.75
CA PRO A 107 -16.80 0.21 13.80
C PRO A 107 -18.08 0.79 13.18
N TYR A 108 -19.20 0.59 13.86
CA TYR A 108 -20.43 1.29 13.51
C TYR A 108 -20.24 2.79 13.75
N TYR A 109 -20.48 3.57 12.73
CA TYR A 109 -20.44 5.03 12.79
C TYR A 109 -21.34 5.62 11.70
N ASP A 110 -22.31 6.43 12.10
CA ASP A 110 -23.35 6.99 11.21
C ASP A 110 -22.79 7.97 10.16
N LYS A 111 -21.56 8.49 10.34
CA LYS A 111 -20.88 9.34 9.36
C LYS A 111 -19.75 8.59 8.63
N LEU A 112 -19.80 7.25 8.59
CA LEU A 112 -18.90 6.43 7.80
C LEU A 112 -19.55 6.12 6.46
N TYR A 113 -18.83 6.40 5.39
CA TYR A 113 -19.28 6.24 4.02
C TYR A 113 -18.28 5.39 3.24
N HIS A 114 -18.76 4.60 2.28
CA HIS A 114 -17.96 3.81 1.37
C HIS A 114 -17.98 4.42 -0.03
N ALA A 115 -16.84 4.44 -0.69
CA ALA A 115 -16.68 4.85 -2.07
C ALA A 115 -15.90 3.77 -2.84
N LYS A 116 -16.37 3.42 -4.02
CA LYS A 116 -15.74 2.39 -4.87
C LYS A 116 -14.35 2.82 -5.38
N ASP A 117 -14.14 4.13 -5.54
CA ASP A 117 -12.91 4.70 -6.07
C ASP A 117 -12.68 6.14 -5.57
N GLU A 118 -11.55 6.72 -5.96
CA GLU A 118 -11.18 8.09 -5.60
C GLU A 118 -12.08 9.17 -6.21
N PHE A 119 -12.71 8.91 -7.33
CA PHE A 119 -13.59 9.87 -8.01
C PHE A 119 -14.93 9.97 -7.28
N GLU A 120 -15.50 8.85 -6.90
CA GLU A 120 -16.71 8.82 -6.08
C GLU A 120 -16.43 9.44 -4.70
N ALA A 121 -15.28 9.09 -4.07
CA ALA A 121 -14.86 9.67 -2.80
C ALA A 121 -14.73 11.19 -2.87
N ALA A 122 -14.19 11.74 -3.95
CA ALA A 122 -14.07 13.18 -4.17
C ALA A 122 -15.45 13.86 -4.30
N GLY A 123 -16.37 13.24 -5.02
CA GLY A 123 -17.76 13.68 -5.16
C GLY A 123 -18.50 13.73 -3.81
N MET A 124 -18.34 12.66 -3.01
CA MET A 124 -18.93 12.56 -1.67
C MET A 124 -18.31 13.60 -0.71
N ALA A 125 -16.98 13.71 -0.68
CA ALA A 125 -16.27 14.68 0.16
C ALA A 125 -16.74 16.12 -0.12
N GLY A 126 -17.01 16.42 -1.40
CA GLY A 126 -17.55 17.69 -1.81
C GLY A 126 -18.92 18.01 -1.24
N LYS A 127 -19.77 17.02 -0.99
CA LYS A 127 -21.10 17.20 -0.39
C LYS A 127 -21.04 17.27 1.14
N LEU A 128 -20.10 16.56 1.76
CA LEU A 128 -20.03 16.35 3.20
C LEU A 128 -19.30 17.46 3.97
N GLY A 129 -18.39 18.23 3.31
CA GLY A 129 -17.64 19.25 4.03
C GLY A 129 -16.96 20.29 3.15
N LYS A 130 -16.26 21.22 3.82
CA LYS A 130 -15.50 22.32 3.19
C LYS A 130 -13.99 22.17 3.38
N SER A 131 -13.56 21.34 4.32
CA SER A 131 -12.15 21.07 4.64
C SER A 131 -11.93 19.55 4.67
N VAL A 132 -11.17 19.04 3.70
CA VAL A 132 -10.98 17.62 3.45
C VAL A 132 -9.55 17.21 3.76
N LEU A 133 -9.37 16.26 4.68
CA LEU A 133 -8.09 15.64 5.01
C LEU A 133 -7.94 14.33 4.23
N LEU A 134 -7.04 14.32 3.25
CA LEU A 134 -6.70 13.13 2.47
C LEU A 134 -5.58 12.35 3.14
N THR A 135 -5.85 11.10 3.51
CA THR A 135 -4.86 10.17 4.08
C THR A 135 -4.59 8.98 3.13
N THR A 136 -4.95 9.13 1.88
CA THR A 136 -4.86 8.12 0.81
C THR A 136 -3.50 8.08 0.11
N GLY A 137 -2.60 9.01 0.46
CA GLY A 137 -1.30 9.19 -0.20
C GLY A 137 -1.40 9.94 -1.53
N SER A 138 -0.29 9.99 -2.27
CA SER A 138 -0.17 10.84 -3.47
C SER A 138 -0.78 10.25 -4.75
N LYS A 139 -0.95 8.93 -4.84
CA LYS A 139 -1.38 8.28 -6.09
C LYS A 139 -2.79 8.66 -6.55
N THR A 140 -3.68 8.95 -5.62
CA THR A 140 -5.08 9.33 -5.89
C THR A 140 -5.30 10.84 -5.83
N LEU A 141 -4.26 11.62 -5.52
CA LEU A 141 -4.38 13.05 -5.23
C LEU A 141 -4.97 13.86 -6.38
N SER A 142 -4.60 13.52 -7.62
CA SER A 142 -5.11 14.18 -8.83
C SER A 142 -6.64 14.14 -8.93
N ALA A 143 -7.27 13.03 -8.57
CA ALA A 143 -8.73 12.91 -8.60
C ALA A 143 -9.44 13.90 -7.66
N PHE A 144 -8.83 14.21 -6.52
CA PHE A 144 -9.37 15.19 -5.56
C PHE A 144 -9.08 16.62 -5.97
N VAL A 145 -7.85 16.91 -6.41
CA VAL A 145 -7.45 18.28 -6.76
C VAL A 145 -8.21 18.80 -7.98
N HIS A 146 -8.50 17.93 -8.96
CA HIS A 146 -9.22 18.29 -10.17
C HIS A 146 -10.74 18.08 -10.08
N SER A 147 -11.25 17.65 -8.92
CA SER A 147 -12.69 17.43 -8.75
C SER A 147 -13.46 18.74 -8.69
N GLU A 148 -14.42 18.94 -9.58
CA GLU A 148 -15.34 20.08 -9.54
C GLU A 148 -16.12 20.16 -8.20
N ALA A 149 -16.44 19.01 -7.60
CA ALA A 149 -17.11 18.95 -6.29
C ALA A 149 -16.28 19.55 -5.15
N LEU A 150 -14.96 19.62 -5.32
CA LEU A 150 -14.02 20.15 -4.33
C LEU A 150 -13.50 21.56 -4.69
N LYS A 151 -13.98 22.15 -5.76
CA LYS A 151 -13.60 23.52 -6.17
C LYS A 151 -13.91 24.52 -5.07
N GLY A 152 -12.91 25.32 -4.72
CA GLY A 152 -13.03 26.31 -3.63
C GLY A 152 -12.99 25.75 -2.20
N LYS A 153 -12.82 24.44 -2.04
CA LYS A 153 -12.68 23.80 -0.73
C LYS A 153 -11.21 23.66 -0.33
N LYS A 154 -10.98 23.45 0.96
CA LYS A 154 -9.63 23.19 1.48
C LYS A 154 -9.33 21.69 1.37
N ILE A 155 -8.24 21.38 0.70
CA ILE A 155 -7.74 20.00 0.58
C ILE A 155 -6.38 19.94 1.28
N TRP A 156 -6.28 19.12 2.31
CA TRP A 156 -5.05 18.82 3.05
C TRP A 156 -4.57 17.45 2.64
N ALA A 157 -3.42 17.35 2.01
CA ALA A 157 -2.89 16.07 1.55
C ALA A 157 -1.78 15.57 2.46
N ARG A 158 -2.01 14.45 3.14
CA ARG A 158 -0.98 13.75 3.90
C ARG A 158 -0.26 12.77 2.99
N VAL A 159 1.02 13.03 2.76
CA VAL A 159 1.86 12.33 1.78
C VAL A 159 3.23 11.99 2.36
N LEU A 160 3.96 11.10 1.69
CA LEU A 160 5.34 10.78 2.10
C LEU A 160 6.28 11.98 1.85
N PRO A 161 7.26 12.23 2.76
CA PRO A 161 8.23 13.32 2.64
C PRO A 161 9.36 12.96 1.64
N VAL A 162 8.99 12.65 0.41
CA VAL A 162 9.91 12.26 -0.67
C VAL A 162 9.83 13.32 -1.77
N SER A 163 10.97 13.77 -2.31
CA SER A 163 11.05 14.87 -3.27
C SER A 163 10.12 14.72 -4.47
N GLY A 164 10.05 13.53 -5.07
CA GLY A 164 9.15 13.28 -6.19
C GLY A 164 7.65 13.36 -5.83
N VAL A 165 7.30 13.09 -4.56
CA VAL A 165 5.92 13.23 -4.08
C VAL A 165 5.58 14.68 -3.81
N ILE A 166 6.51 15.45 -3.23
CA ILE A 166 6.35 16.90 -3.04
C ILE A 166 6.18 17.58 -4.39
N LYS A 167 7.08 17.29 -5.33
CA LYS A 167 6.99 17.81 -6.69
C LYS A 167 5.64 17.48 -7.35
N LEU A 168 5.14 16.26 -7.21
CA LEU A 168 3.81 15.90 -7.72
C LEU A 168 2.71 16.78 -7.13
N CYS A 169 2.75 17.05 -5.82
CA CYS A 169 1.78 17.94 -5.17
C CYS A 169 1.86 19.37 -5.74
N GLU A 170 3.07 19.89 -5.96
CA GLU A 170 3.30 21.22 -6.56
C GLU A 170 2.83 21.26 -8.02
N ASP A 171 3.14 20.24 -8.81
CA ASP A 171 2.71 20.12 -10.23
C ASP A 171 1.16 20.06 -10.35
N LEU A 172 0.48 19.52 -9.33
CA LEU A 172 -0.98 19.55 -9.21
C LEU A 172 -1.53 20.91 -8.73
N GLY A 173 -0.68 21.90 -8.49
CA GLY A 173 -1.08 23.25 -8.05
C GLY A 173 -1.43 23.35 -6.56
N MET A 174 -1.05 22.39 -5.73
CA MET A 174 -1.27 22.47 -4.30
C MET A 174 -0.36 23.53 -3.65
N LYS A 175 -0.93 24.33 -2.76
CA LYS A 175 -0.15 25.27 -1.96
C LYS A 175 0.64 24.52 -0.89
N ALA A 176 1.88 24.92 -0.64
CA ALA A 176 2.79 24.27 0.34
C ALA A 176 2.14 24.05 1.71
N LYS A 177 1.37 25.02 2.22
CA LYS A 177 0.65 24.91 3.49
C LYS A 177 -0.41 23.82 3.55
N HIS A 178 -0.82 23.27 2.41
CA HIS A 178 -1.81 22.20 2.30
C HIS A 178 -1.16 20.80 2.11
N ILE A 179 0.17 20.75 2.09
CA ILE A 179 0.94 19.50 1.93
C ILE A 179 1.48 19.11 3.29
N LEU A 180 1.00 17.98 3.82
CA LEU A 180 1.44 17.38 5.08
C LEU A 180 2.42 16.26 4.75
N ALA A 181 3.69 16.64 4.51
CA ALA A 181 4.73 15.69 4.11
C ALA A 181 5.32 15.00 5.34
N ILE A 182 4.72 13.89 5.73
CA ILE A 182 5.12 13.14 6.93
C ILE A 182 4.83 11.64 6.75
N GLN A 183 5.73 10.79 7.28
CA GLN A 183 5.62 9.34 7.21
C GLN A 183 4.90 8.77 8.42
N GLY A 184 3.85 7.96 8.17
CA GLY A 184 3.16 7.17 9.20
C GLY A 184 3.83 5.81 9.49
N PRO A 185 3.18 4.97 10.29
CA PRO A 185 1.86 5.15 10.90
C PRO A 185 1.85 6.21 12.00
N PHE A 186 0.66 6.74 12.34
CA PHE A 186 0.48 7.80 13.32
C PHE A 186 -0.33 7.31 14.51
N SER A 187 -0.03 7.84 15.69
CA SER A 187 -0.84 7.63 16.89
C SER A 187 -2.24 8.24 16.74
N TYR A 188 -3.12 7.85 17.63
CA TYR A 188 -4.45 8.46 17.76
C TYR A 188 -4.36 9.98 17.97
N GLU A 189 -3.49 10.43 18.90
CA GLU A 189 -3.31 11.83 19.27
C GLU A 189 -2.86 12.67 18.07
N MET A 190 -1.91 12.16 17.28
CA MET A 190 -1.43 12.85 16.08
C MET A 190 -2.52 12.96 15.01
N ASN A 191 -3.31 11.90 14.81
CA ASN A 191 -4.45 11.96 13.88
C ASN A 191 -5.50 12.96 14.36
N LEU A 192 -5.82 12.97 15.66
CA LEU A 192 -6.78 13.90 16.25
C LEU A 192 -6.29 15.35 16.18
N ALA A 193 -5.00 15.60 16.44
CA ALA A 193 -4.38 16.92 16.31
C ALA A 193 -4.49 17.44 14.87
N MET A 194 -4.14 16.62 13.88
CA MET A 194 -4.27 17.00 12.47
C MET A 194 -5.73 17.37 12.11
N ILE A 195 -6.71 16.57 12.54
CA ILE A 195 -8.12 16.82 12.27
C ILE A 195 -8.53 18.19 12.84
N ARG A 196 -8.13 18.49 14.08
CA ARG A 196 -8.49 19.72 14.78
C ARG A 196 -7.79 20.94 14.22
N ASP A 197 -6.47 20.88 14.02
CA ASP A 197 -5.65 22.03 13.58
C ASP A 197 -6.00 22.43 12.15
N TYR A 198 -6.25 21.46 11.28
CA TYR A 198 -6.67 21.72 9.90
C TYR A 198 -8.19 21.90 9.76
N LYS A 199 -8.94 21.82 10.87
CA LYS A 199 -10.40 21.97 10.92
C LYS A 199 -11.06 21.11 9.84
N ALA A 200 -10.64 19.84 9.78
CA ALA A 200 -11.18 18.90 8.80
C ALA A 200 -12.64 18.58 9.13
N ASP A 201 -13.51 18.67 8.15
CA ASP A 201 -14.92 18.24 8.24
C ASP A 201 -15.06 16.80 7.72
N VAL A 202 -14.16 16.41 6.82
CA VAL A 202 -14.17 15.10 6.15
C VAL A 202 -12.77 14.54 6.13
N MET A 203 -12.63 13.28 6.46
CA MET A 203 -11.41 12.51 6.23
C MET A 203 -11.66 11.46 5.15
N VAL A 204 -10.79 11.40 4.14
CA VAL A 204 -10.78 10.33 3.14
C VAL A 204 -9.60 9.40 3.42
N THR A 205 -9.89 8.12 3.52
CA THR A 205 -8.87 7.10 3.85
C THR A 205 -9.10 5.80 3.09
N LYS A 206 -8.22 4.82 3.32
CA LYS A 206 -8.29 3.43 2.86
C LYS A 206 -8.26 2.51 4.06
N ASN A 207 -8.99 1.40 4.01
CA ASN A 207 -8.85 0.34 5.02
C ASN A 207 -7.63 -0.52 4.67
N SER A 208 -6.46 -0.12 5.17
CA SER A 208 -5.18 -0.78 4.90
C SER A 208 -4.69 -1.65 6.07
N GLY A 209 -5.58 -2.04 6.98
CA GLY A 209 -5.28 -2.86 8.16
C GLY A 209 -4.57 -2.10 9.28
N LEU A 210 -4.22 -2.79 10.35
CA LEU A 210 -3.55 -2.21 11.55
C LEU A 210 -2.21 -1.58 11.20
N VAL A 211 -1.38 -2.26 10.41
CA VAL A 211 -0.07 -1.76 9.96
C VAL A 211 -0.18 -0.44 9.19
N GLY A 212 -1.33 -0.20 8.54
CA GLY A 212 -1.65 1.08 7.89
C GLY A 212 -2.20 2.14 8.84
N GLY A 213 -2.35 1.84 10.13
CA GLY A 213 -2.90 2.74 11.16
C GLY A 213 -4.36 3.10 10.90
N SER A 214 -5.15 2.16 10.37
CA SER A 214 -6.55 2.43 10.05
C SER A 214 -7.40 2.59 11.32
N ASP A 215 -7.13 1.82 12.37
CA ASP A 215 -7.80 1.87 13.66
C ASP A 215 -7.64 3.24 14.35
N THR A 216 -6.40 3.72 14.49
CA THR A 216 -6.11 5.01 15.14
C THR A 216 -6.69 6.20 14.38
N LYS A 217 -6.67 6.14 13.03
CA LYS A 217 -7.29 7.18 12.19
C LYS A 217 -8.80 7.23 12.33
N LEU A 218 -9.45 6.07 12.26
CA LEU A 218 -10.91 5.97 12.35
C LEU A 218 -11.39 6.43 13.71
N ARG A 219 -10.77 5.95 14.79
CA ARG A 219 -11.09 6.37 16.14
C ARG A 219 -10.94 7.88 16.33
N ALA A 220 -9.83 8.47 15.86
CA ALA A 220 -9.63 9.91 15.96
C ALA A 220 -10.68 10.71 15.18
N ALA A 221 -11.11 10.23 14.00
CA ALA A 221 -12.15 10.90 13.21
C ALA A 221 -13.54 10.79 13.85
N MET A 222 -13.86 9.61 14.43
CA MET A 222 -15.12 9.39 15.16
C MET A 222 -15.21 10.30 16.39
N ASP A 223 -14.15 10.36 17.20
CA ASP A 223 -14.10 11.19 18.41
C ASP A 223 -14.11 12.70 18.07
N ALA A 224 -13.60 13.06 16.90
CA ALA A 224 -13.72 14.41 16.37
C ALA A 224 -15.10 14.73 15.76
N GLY A 225 -15.96 13.72 15.59
CA GLY A 225 -17.31 13.87 15.04
C GLY A 225 -17.36 14.24 13.54
N ILE A 226 -16.28 13.98 12.78
CA ILE A 226 -16.20 14.32 11.36
C ILE A 226 -16.66 13.16 10.46
N SER A 227 -17.04 13.48 9.22
CA SER A 227 -17.37 12.45 8.23
C SER A 227 -16.13 11.69 7.78
N VAL A 228 -16.25 10.36 7.60
CA VAL A 228 -15.18 9.49 7.11
C VAL A 228 -15.63 8.84 5.81
N ILE A 229 -14.82 8.95 4.77
CA ILE A 229 -15.02 8.23 3.52
C ILE A 229 -13.90 7.20 3.38
N ILE A 230 -14.28 5.94 3.26
CA ILE A 230 -13.36 4.83 2.98
C ILE A 230 -13.45 4.52 1.50
N ILE A 231 -12.32 4.63 0.81
CA ILE A 231 -12.20 4.09 -0.54
C ILE A 231 -12.05 2.57 -0.39
N ASP A 232 -12.96 1.81 -0.98
CA ASP A 232 -12.96 0.37 -0.91
C ASP A 232 -11.76 -0.23 -1.68
N LYS A 233 -11.33 -1.39 -1.24
CA LYS A 233 -10.29 -2.13 -1.94
C LYS A 233 -10.86 -2.65 -3.27
N PRO A 234 -10.14 -2.47 -4.38
CA PRO A 234 -10.54 -3.08 -5.64
C PRO A 234 -10.69 -4.60 -5.48
N ALA A 235 -11.78 -5.14 -5.98
CA ALA A 235 -11.97 -6.59 -6.01
C ALA A 235 -10.87 -7.22 -6.88
N ALA A 236 -10.24 -8.27 -6.36
CA ALA A 236 -9.27 -9.06 -7.10
C ALA A 236 -9.77 -10.50 -7.16
N ASP A 237 -9.78 -11.09 -8.33
CA ASP A 237 -10.01 -12.53 -8.46
C ASP A 237 -8.72 -13.26 -8.10
N LEU A 238 -8.70 -13.85 -6.93
CA LEU A 238 -7.60 -14.65 -6.39
C LEU A 238 -7.96 -16.15 -6.38
N SER A 239 -9.05 -16.54 -7.03
CA SER A 239 -9.44 -17.94 -7.13
C SER A 239 -8.34 -18.77 -7.80
N GLY A 240 -8.02 -19.89 -7.20
CA GLY A 240 -6.97 -20.81 -7.70
C GLY A 240 -5.52 -20.43 -7.31
N PHE A 241 -5.32 -19.37 -6.52
CA PHE A 241 -3.99 -19.03 -5.99
C PHE A 241 -3.94 -19.19 -4.47
N PRO A 242 -2.80 -19.64 -3.91
CA PRO A 242 -2.59 -19.62 -2.47
C PRO A 242 -2.60 -18.17 -1.95
N VAL A 243 -3.45 -17.89 -0.95
CA VAL A 243 -3.56 -16.59 -0.31
C VAL A 243 -3.41 -16.76 1.19
N PHE A 244 -2.49 -16.02 1.77
CA PHE A 244 -2.20 -16.07 3.20
C PHE A 244 -2.40 -14.70 3.83
N SER A 245 -2.88 -14.69 5.08
CA SER A 245 -3.13 -13.46 5.83
C SER A 245 -2.18 -13.25 7.01
N THR A 246 -1.45 -14.28 7.40
CA THR A 246 -0.39 -14.16 8.42
C THR A 246 0.98 -14.43 7.82
N GLN A 247 2.01 -13.79 8.40
CA GLN A 247 3.38 -14.03 7.96
C GLN A 247 3.82 -15.47 8.25
N GLN A 248 3.31 -16.06 9.36
CA GLN A 248 3.67 -17.43 9.75
C GLN A 248 3.18 -18.42 8.72
N ASP A 249 1.91 -18.36 8.31
CA ASP A 249 1.36 -19.29 7.31
C ASP A 249 2.14 -19.25 5.99
N ILE A 250 2.59 -18.07 5.56
CA ILE A 250 3.45 -17.95 4.37
C ILE A 250 4.82 -18.59 4.60
N LEU A 251 5.44 -18.37 5.74
CA LEU A 251 6.75 -18.95 6.05
C LEU A 251 6.68 -20.48 6.12
N ASP A 252 5.61 -21.02 6.69
CA ASP A 252 5.36 -22.45 6.76
C ASP A 252 5.13 -23.04 5.36
N TYR A 253 4.33 -22.34 4.53
CA TYR A 253 4.13 -22.73 3.14
C TYR A 253 5.42 -22.72 2.32
N MET A 254 6.26 -21.69 2.49
CA MET A 254 7.54 -21.58 1.79
C MET A 254 8.54 -22.67 2.25
N GLU A 255 8.48 -23.06 3.52
CA GLU A 255 9.25 -24.17 4.05
C GLU A 255 8.80 -25.50 3.44
N GLU A 256 7.50 -25.79 3.47
CA GLU A 256 6.93 -27.06 3.02
C GLU A 256 7.09 -27.28 1.52
N TYR A 257 6.81 -26.28 0.70
CA TYR A 257 6.71 -26.44 -0.76
C TYR A 257 7.96 -25.99 -1.51
N TYR A 258 8.77 -25.10 -0.93
CA TYR A 258 9.93 -24.51 -1.61
C TYR A 258 11.24 -24.68 -0.84
N GLY A 259 11.23 -25.33 0.31
CA GLY A 259 12.44 -25.70 1.05
C GLY A 259 13.15 -24.53 1.73
N PHE A 260 12.44 -23.48 2.13
CA PHE A 260 12.96 -22.36 2.94
C PHE A 260 12.98 -22.75 4.43
N TYR A 261 13.99 -23.55 4.84
CA TYR A 261 14.12 -24.02 6.22
C TYR A 261 14.85 -23.04 7.12
#